data_4e80ab8d029f699c7b1ac83f624dfdef
#
_entry.id   4e80ab8d029f699c7b1ac83f624dfdef
#
_cell.length_a   1.000
_cell.length_b   1.000
_cell.length_c   1.000
_cell.angle_alpha   90.00
_cell.angle_beta   90.00
_cell.angle_gamma   90.00
#
_symmetry.space_group_name_H-M   'P 1'
#
loop_
_entity.id
_entity.type
_entity.pdbx_description
1 polymer ?
#
loop_
_entity_poly.entity_id
_entity_poly.type
_entity_poly.pdbx_seq_one_letter_code
_entity_poly.pdbx_strand_id
1 'polypeptide(L)'
;YVANPDMNYGALIGRYGNRIANGKFTLDGTEYQLPQNNNGHCLHGGPKGYHAVVWDAKQVDDQTLELTYLSKDGEAGFPGNLDIKVIYKLTDDNAVDIKYEATTDKPTVVNLTNHSYFNLSGVPGSQIMDHTIMIDADTYNPVDETLIPTGIEPVEGTPMDLRKPVVVGADIDNPFTQLVYGGGYDHNWILNAAGDINKVAAKVVSPTSGIVMEVYTNEPGLQFYAGNSMTKAGDKGKLGVVYPHRGALCLETQHYPDSPNQPAFPSVVLRPGEKYASECIYCLLYASPSPRDMR
;
A
#
# COMPACT_ATOMS: atom_id res chain seq x y z
N TYR A 1 15.09 10.56 2.34
CA TYR A 1 13.68 10.84 2.01
C TYR A 1 13.57 12.04 1.06
N VAL A 2 14.04 13.22 1.46
CA VAL A 2 13.91 14.47 0.67
C VAL A 2 14.59 14.39 -0.70
N ALA A 3 15.69 13.65 -0.82
CA ALA A 3 16.41 13.50 -2.08
C ALA A 3 15.71 12.61 -3.11
N ASN A 4 14.80 11.73 -2.67
CA ASN A 4 14.07 10.77 -3.50
C ASN A 4 12.61 10.69 -3.09
N PRO A 5 11.82 11.75 -3.31
CA PRO A 5 10.43 11.81 -2.89
C PRO A 5 9.54 10.77 -3.59
N ASP A 6 9.88 10.39 -4.83
CA ASP A 6 9.10 9.45 -5.64
C ASP A 6 9.10 8.01 -5.09
N MET A 7 10.02 7.69 -4.18
CA MET A 7 10.06 6.38 -3.53
C MET A 7 9.05 6.24 -2.38
N ASN A 8 8.50 7.35 -1.87
CA ASN A 8 7.46 7.38 -0.83
C ASN A 8 7.80 6.57 0.44
N TYR A 9 9.08 6.45 0.81
CA TYR A 9 9.54 5.63 1.93
C TYR A 9 8.78 5.92 3.24
N GLY A 10 7.92 4.98 3.67
CA GLY A 10 7.14 5.07 4.90
C GLY A 10 6.08 6.18 4.92
N ALA A 11 5.74 6.73 3.77
CA ALA A 11 4.87 7.89 3.69
C ALA A 11 3.39 7.55 3.83
N LEU A 12 2.62 8.50 4.37
CA LEU A 12 1.17 8.55 4.18
C LEU A 12 0.86 8.94 2.74
N ILE A 13 -0.04 8.19 2.10
CA ILE A 13 -0.40 8.36 0.70
C ILE A 13 -1.85 8.83 0.59
N GLY A 14 -2.05 9.81 -0.25
CA GLY A 14 -3.36 10.39 -0.55
C GLY A 14 -3.22 11.68 -1.40
N ARG A 15 -4.33 12.29 -1.84
CA ARG A 15 -5.72 11.94 -1.46
C ARG A 15 -6.17 10.58 -1.99
N TYR A 16 -5.58 10.12 -3.10
CA TYR A 16 -5.89 8.83 -3.69
C TYR A 16 -4.61 8.00 -3.86
N GLY A 17 -4.52 6.90 -3.11
CA GLY A 17 -3.45 5.93 -3.20
C GLY A 17 -3.51 5.14 -4.51
N ASN A 18 -2.34 4.74 -5.01
CA ASN A 18 -2.17 4.11 -6.32
C ASN A 18 -2.61 5.02 -7.49
N ARG A 19 -3.06 4.47 -8.62
CA ARG A 19 -3.26 5.21 -9.87
C ARG A 19 -4.71 5.61 -10.14
N ILE A 20 -4.86 6.77 -10.81
CA ILE A 20 -6.07 7.17 -11.52
C ILE A 20 -5.68 7.38 -12.98
N ALA A 21 -6.32 6.63 -13.88
CA ALA A 21 -6.02 6.63 -15.31
C ALA A 21 -6.13 8.04 -15.92
N ASN A 22 -5.13 8.41 -16.74
CA ASN A 22 -5.03 9.71 -17.41
C ASN A 22 -5.11 10.93 -16.46
N GLY A 23 -4.96 10.71 -15.14
CA GLY A 23 -5.16 11.75 -14.14
C GLY A 23 -6.57 12.35 -14.18
N LYS A 24 -7.60 11.58 -14.55
CA LYS A 24 -8.96 12.07 -14.74
C LYS A 24 -9.99 11.16 -14.09
N PHE A 25 -11.03 11.78 -13.56
CA PHE A 25 -12.26 11.09 -13.17
C PHE A 25 -13.47 12.03 -13.29
N THR A 26 -14.64 11.45 -13.42
CA THR A 26 -15.91 12.18 -13.42
C THR A 26 -16.68 11.88 -12.15
N LEU A 27 -17.13 12.90 -11.45
CA LEU A 27 -17.95 12.80 -10.24
C LEU A 27 -19.16 13.73 -10.37
N ASP A 28 -20.35 13.18 -10.22
CA ASP A 28 -21.62 13.91 -10.34
C ASP A 28 -21.70 14.78 -11.62
N GLY A 29 -21.22 14.24 -12.74
CA GLY A 29 -21.24 14.90 -14.06
C GLY A 29 -20.12 15.93 -14.29
N THR A 30 -19.26 16.18 -13.32
CA THR A 30 -18.11 17.09 -13.44
C THR A 30 -16.83 16.27 -13.63
N GLU A 31 -16.07 16.58 -14.70
CA GLU A 31 -14.73 16.01 -14.92
C GLU A 31 -13.69 16.78 -14.08
N TYR A 32 -12.82 16.04 -13.40
CA TYR A 32 -11.69 16.57 -12.64
C TYR A 32 -10.39 16.10 -13.26
N GLN A 33 -9.44 17.05 -13.42
CA GLN A 33 -8.10 16.78 -13.92
C GLN A 33 -7.10 16.85 -12.81
N LEU A 34 -6.35 15.78 -12.64
CA LEU A 34 -5.26 15.62 -11.67
C LEU A 34 -3.89 15.72 -12.37
N PRO A 35 -2.80 15.93 -11.65
CA PRO A 35 -1.46 15.85 -12.21
C PRO A 35 -1.17 14.46 -12.78
N GLN A 36 -0.42 14.43 -13.88
CA GLN A 36 0.05 13.20 -14.53
C GLN A 36 1.53 13.00 -14.21
N ASN A 37 1.83 12.40 -13.08
CA ASN A 37 3.17 12.24 -12.56
C ASN A 37 3.81 10.86 -12.81
N ASN A 38 3.06 9.92 -13.39
CA ASN A 38 3.54 8.56 -13.68
C ASN A 38 2.90 7.99 -14.94
N ASN A 39 3.67 7.83 -16.02
CA ASN A 39 3.23 7.26 -17.30
C ASN A 39 1.93 7.85 -17.87
N GLY A 40 1.68 9.15 -17.66
CA GLY A 40 0.46 9.82 -18.09
C GLY A 40 -0.73 9.64 -17.13
N HIS A 41 -0.53 9.04 -15.97
CA HIS A 41 -1.53 8.81 -14.93
C HIS A 41 -1.21 9.60 -13.66
N CYS A 42 -2.21 9.79 -12.79
CA CYS A 42 -1.97 10.31 -11.45
C CYS A 42 -1.62 9.13 -10.52
N LEU A 43 -0.46 9.20 -9.89
CA LEU A 43 0.00 8.23 -8.91
C LEU A 43 0.11 8.89 -7.54
N HIS A 44 -0.45 8.26 -6.51
CA HIS A 44 -0.32 8.64 -5.11
C HIS A 44 -0.70 10.10 -4.79
N GLY A 45 -1.74 10.62 -5.46
CA GLY A 45 -2.20 11.99 -5.27
C GLY A 45 -1.36 13.05 -5.98
N GLY A 46 -0.46 12.63 -6.88
CA GLY A 46 0.38 13.53 -7.68
C GLY A 46 1.72 13.88 -7.03
N PRO A 47 2.53 14.76 -7.64
CA PRO A 47 3.90 15.05 -7.21
C PRO A 47 3.97 15.78 -5.86
N LYS A 48 2.86 16.35 -5.42
CA LYS A 48 2.68 17.00 -4.11
C LYS A 48 1.50 16.37 -3.35
N GLY A 49 1.47 15.04 -3.33
CA GLY A 49 0.51 14.30 -2.52
C GLY A 49 0.83 14.35 -1.02
N TYR A 50 0.15 13.57 -0.22
CA TYR A 50 0.25 13.63 1.25
C TYR A 50 1.61 13.22 1.82
N HIS A 51 2.45 12.58 1.01
CA HIS A 51 3.86 12.33 1.29
C HIS A 51 4.74 13.59 1.31
N ALA A 52 4.27 14.68 0.71
CA ALA A 52 5.02 15.93 0.51
C ALA A 52 4.42 17.14 1.25
N VAL A 53 3.43 16.93 2.12
CA VAL A 53 2.83 17.97 2.95
C VAL A 53 3.34 17.91 4.38
N VAL A 54 3.19 19.01 5.10
CA VAL A 54 3.48 19.06 6.54
C VAL A 54 2.20 18.75 7.31
N TRP A 55 2.27 17.71 8.13
CA TRP A 55 1.19 17.31 9.01
C TRP A 55 1.33 17.97 10.37
N ASP A 56 0.22 18.37 10.97
CA ASP A 56 0.18 18.73 12.37
C ASP A 56 0.25 17.45 13.21
N ALA A 57 1.26 17.36 14.08
CA ALA A 57 1.55 16.16 14.85
C ALA A 57 1.32 16.39 16.34
N LYS A 58 0.59 15.46 16.97
CA LYS A 58 0.36 15.43 18.41
C LYS A 58 0.68 14.05 18.96
N GLN A 59 1.67 13.98 19.83
CA GLN A 59 1.89 12.80 20.64
C GLN A 59 0.82 12.76 21.75
N VAL A 60 -0.06 11.77 21.70
CA VAL A 60 -1.19 11.61 22.61
C VAL A 60 -0.73 10.96 23.91
N ASP A 61 0.08 9.91 23.77
CA ASP A 61 0.75 9.17 24.84
C ASP A 61 2.05 8.56 24.31
N ASP A 62 2.73 7.71 25.10
CA ASP A 62 4.03 7.12 24.75
C ASP A 62 3.96 6.17 23.53
N GLN A 63 2.78 5.70 23.14
CA GLN A 63 2.56 4.72 22.06
C GLN A 63 1.70 5.28 20.91
N THR A 64 1.10 6.48 21.09
CA THR A 64 0.09 7.01 20.16
C THR A 64 0.49 8.36 19.59
N LEU A 65 0.56 8.44 18.27
CA LEU A 65 0.77 9.66 17.49
C LEU A 65 -0.48 9.97 16.66
N GLU A 66 -1.01 11.15 16.81
CA GLU A 66 -2.09 11.69 15.97
C GLU A 66 -1.52 12.69 14.97
N LEU A 67 -1.86 12.52 13.69
CA LEU A 67 -1.51 13.43 12.61
C LEU A 67 -2.80 13.99 12.02
N THR A 68 -2.84 15.31 11.81
CA THR A 68 -3.98 15.97 11.17
C THR A 68 -3.52 16.83 10.00
N TYR A 69 -4.36 16.90 8.96
CA TYR A 69 -4.14 17.72 7.79
C TYR A 69 -5.46 18.13 7.15
N LEU A 70 -5.57 19.42 6.79
CA LEU A 70 -6.67 19.93 5.99
C LEU A 70 -6.22 20.09 4.55
N SER A 71 -6.63 19.14 3.71
CA SER A 71 -6.43 19.18 2.25
C SER A 71 -7.51 20.07 1.63
N LYS A 72 -7.12 21.23 1.10
CA LYS A 72 -8.06 22.24 0.61
C LYS A 72 -8.71 21.83 -0.72
N ASP A 73 -9.91 22.36 -0.97
CA ASP A 73 -10.62 22.23 -2.24
C ASP A 73 -9.71 22.64 -3.40
N GLY A 74 -9.58 21.75 -4.40
CA GLY A 74 -8.71 21.94 -5.56
C GLY A 74 -7.26 21.53 -5.37
N GLU A 75 -6.83 21.10 -4.17
CA GLU A 75 -5.47 20.59 -3.97
C GLU A 75 -5.20 19.39 -4.87
N ALA A 76 -4.13 19.45 -5.65
CA ALA A 76 -3.80 18.46 -6.70
C ALA A 76 -4.98 18.15 -7.66
N GLY A 77 -5.95 19.07 -7.80
CA GLY A 77 -7.12 18.91 -8.66
C GLY A 77 -8.31 18.19 -8.04
N PHE A 78 -8.19 17.68 -6.81
CA PHE A 78 -9.29 17.00 -6.12
C PHE A 78 -10.31 17.99 -5.55
N PRO A 79 -11.64 17.72 -5.71
CA PRO A 79 -12.68 18.59 -5.17
C PRO A 79 -12.85 18.41 -3.66
N GLY A 80 -13.32 19.48 -3.00
CA GLY A 80 -13.71 19.50 -1.60
C GLY A 80 -12.55 19.69 -0.64
N ASN A 81 -12.82 20.41 0.46
CA ASN A 81 -11.94 20.37 1.61
C ASN A 81 -12.05 19.00 2.28
N LEU A 82 -10.92 18.35 2.51
CA LEU A 82 -10.86 17.08 3.20
C LEU A 82 -10.12 17.28 4.52
N ASP A 83 -10.82 17.10 5.63
CA ASP A 83 -10.24 17.11 6.97
C ASP A 83 -9.84 15.70 7.34
N ILE A 84 -8.53 15.47 7.57
CA ILE A 84 -7.94 14.16 7.70
C ILE A 84 -7.29 14.02 9.07
N LYS A 85 -7.55 12.88 9.71
CA LYS A 85 -6.86 12.43 10.91
C LYS A 85 -6.28 11.06 10.67
N VAL A 86 -5.00 10.87 11.01
CA VAL A 86 -4.35 9.56 11.01
C VAL A 86 -3.77 9.31 12.39
N ILE A 87 -4.04 8.12 12.93
CA ILE A 87 -3.57 7.72 14.25
C ILE A 87 -2.64 6.52 14.05
N TYR A 88 -1.39 6.67 14.48
CA TYR A 88 -0.43 5.59 14.61
C TYR A 88 -0.38 5.15 16.07
N LYS A 89 -0.58 3.87 16.32
CA LYS A 89 -0.45 3.28 17.64
C LYS A 89 0.50 2.09 17.61
N LEU A 90 1.54 2.17 18.44
CA LEU A 90 2.38 1.00 18.76
C LEU A 90 1.70 0.22 19.89
N THR A 91 1.29 -1.01 19.61
CA THR A 91 0.58 -1.85 20.60
C THR A 91 1.55 -2.67 21.43
N ASP A 92 1.10 -3.13 22.62
CA ASP A 92 1.89 -4.01 23.49
C ASP A 92 2.13 -5.40 22.86
N ASP A 93 1.32 -5.77 21.86
CA ASP A 93 1.44 -7.02 21.09
C ASP A 93 2.37 -6.90 19.86
N ASN A 94 3.28 -5.90 19.85
CA ASN A 94 4.25 -5.63 18.79
C ASN A 94 3.60 -5.34 17.42
N ALA A 95 2.49 -4.64 17.41
CA ALA A 95 1.85 -4.20 16.18
C ALA A 95 1.92 -2.67 16.03
N VAL A 96 1.95 -2.23 14.77
CA VAL A 96 1.66 -0.85 14.38
C VAL A 96 0.25 -0.83 13.83
N ASP A 97 -0.66 -0.22 14.56
CA ASP A 97 -2.05 0.03 14.16
C ASP A 97 -2.17 1.44 13.58
N ILE A 98 -2.64 1.54 12.34
CA ILE A 98 -2.79 2.80 11.61
C ILE A 98 -4.26 2.98 11.27
N LYS A 99 -4.89 4.01 11.86
CA LYS A 99 -6.28 4.38 11.61
C LYS A 99 -6.37 5.67 10.83
N TYR A 100 -7.21 5.66 9.81
CA TYR A 100 -7.47 6.83 8.96
C TYR A 100 -8.92 7.24 9.12
N GLU A 101 -9.14 8.53 9.32
CA GLU A 101 -10.46 9.15 9.34
C GLU A 101 -10.45 10.39 8.46
N ALA A 102 -11.54 10.63 7.73
CA ALA A 102 -11.69 11.87 6.99
C ALA A 102 -13.16 12.27 6.82
N THR A 103 -13.38 13.56 6.71
CA THR A 103 -14.68 14.15 6.34
C THR A 103 -14.48 15.23 5.27
N THR A 104 -15.53 15.50 4.50
CA THR A 104 -15.48 16.46 3.39
C THR A 104 -16.67 17.42 3.42
N ASP A 105 -16.49 18.61 2.85
CA ASP A 105 -17.56 19.60 2.64
C ASP A 105 -18.18 19.54 1.23
N LYS A 106 -17.56 18.77 0.29
CA LYS A 106 -18.07 18.52 -1.06
C LYS A 106 -17.83 17.05 -1.44
N PRO A 107 -18.60 16.47 -2.37
CA PRO A 107 -18.29 15.15 -2.90
C PRO A 107 -16.86 15.09 -3.44
N THR A 108 -16.12 14.06 -3.05
CA THR A 108 -14.73 13.82 -3.46
C THR A 108 -14.45 12.33 -3.51
N VAL A 109 -13.26 11.96 -3.97
CA VAL A 109 -12.75 10.57 -3.92
C VAL A 109 -11.61 10.49 -2.90
N VAL A 110 -11.62 9.44 -2.10
CA VAL A 110 -10.62 9.22 -1.04
C VAL A 110 -10.17 7.76 -1.06
N ASN A 111 -8.87 7.56 -1.02
CA ASN A 111 -8.24 6.26 -0.84
C ASN A 111 -6.88 6.47 -0.16
N LEU A 112 -6.85 6.41 1.16
CA LEU A 112 -5.64 6.63 1.95
C LEU A 112 -4.94 5.30 2.19
N THR A 113 -3.60 5.31 2.13
CA THR A 113 -2.79 4.15 2.45
C THR A 113 -1.43 4.55 3.02
N ASN A 114 -0.60 3.57 3.34
CA ASN A 114 0.75 3.74 3.85
C ASN A 114 1.75 2.98 2.99
N HIS A 115 2.84 3.63 2.62
CA HIS A 115 3.89 3.07 1.76
C HIS A 115 5.12 2.64 2.56
N SER A 116 4.88 1.91 3.65
CA SER A 116 5.97 1.35 4.46
C SER A 116 6.69 0.23 3.72
N TYR A 117 8.01 0.27 3.78
CA TYR A 117 8.91 -0.73 3.20
C TYR A 117 9.42 -1.66 4.29
N PHE A 118 9.21 -2.95 4.11
CA PHE A 118 9.58 -3.99 5.08
C PHE A 118 10.65 -4.93 4.52
N ASN A 119 11.66 -5.20 5.32
CA ASN A 119 12.57 -6.32 5.14
C ASN A 119 12.75 -6.98 6.51
N LEU A 120 12.20 -8.18 6.64
CA LEU A 120 12.15 -8.87 7.93
C LEU A 120 13.44 -9.64 8.24
N SER A 121 14.43 -9.67 7.35
CA SER A 121 15.68 -10.40 7.59
C SER A 121 16.51 -9.83 8.75
N GLY A 122 16.36 -8.51 9.03
CA GLY A 122 17.22 -7.81 9.98
C GLY A 122 18.64 -7.57 9.45
N VAL A 123 18.94 -7.94 8.21
CA VAL A 123 20.27 -7.80 7.60
C VAL A 123 20.28 -6.58 6.68
N PRO A 124 21.01 -5.49 7.04
CA PRO A 124 21.08 -4.30 6.21
C PRO A 124 21.62 -4.61 4.80
N GLY A 125 20.93 -4.09 3.76
CA GLY A 125 21.34 -4.29 2.36
C GLY A 125 21.00 -5.67 1.79
N SER A 126 20.26 -6.51 2.51
CA SER A 126 19.73 -7.77 1.95
C SER A 126 18.52 -7.51 1.04
N GLN A 127 18.22 -8.51 0.19
CA GLN A 127 17.00 -8.55 -0.61
C GLN A 127 15.92 -9.36 0.10
N ILE A 128 14.65 -9.21 -0.36
CA ILE A 128 13.51 -9.95 0.18
C ILE A 128 13.21 -11.25 -0.58
N MET A 129 14.13 -11.70 -1.40
CA MET A 129 13.92 -12.81 -2.34
C MET A 129 13.70 -14.16 -1.65
N ASP A 130 14.20 -14.33 -0.43
CA ASP A 130 14.04 -15.52 0.42
C ASP A 130 12.81 -15.49 1.31
N HIS A 131 12.16 -14.33 1.43
CA HIS A 131 10.94 -14.21 2.24
C HIS A 131 9.81 -15.03 1.62
N THR A 132 8.97 -15.61 2.47
CA THR A 132 7.71 -16.21 2.01
C THR A 132 6.58 -15.22 2.22
N ILE A 133 5.65 -15.18 1.27
CA ILE A 133 4.44 -14.36 1.33
C ILE A 133 3.20 -15.21 1.13
N MET A 134 2.13 -14.89 1.83
CA MET A 134 0.78 -15.39 1.62
C MET A 134 -0.17 -14.20 1.62
N ILE A 135 -1.12 -14.19 0.69
CA ILE A 135 -2.22 -13.19 0.62
C ILE A 135 -3.53 -13.96 0.48
N ASP A 136 -4.47 -13.70 1.38
CA ASP A 136 -5.80 -14.33 1.36
C ASP A 136 -6.72 -13.64 0.34
N ALA A 137 -6.53 -14.02 -0.93
CA ALA A 137 -7.26 -13.46 -2.06
C ALA A 137 -7.41 -14.49 -3.18
N ASP A 138 -8.63 -14.71 -3.64
CA ASP A 138 -8.95 -15.59 -4.78
C ASP A 138 -8.83 -14.88 -6.11
N THR A 139 -8.83 -13.55 -6.09
CA THR A 139 -8.78 -12.69 -7.27
C THR A 139 -7.84 -11.51 -7.07
N TYR A 140 -7.42 -10.91 -8.18
CA TYR A 140 -6.58 -9.71 -8.21
C TYR A 140 -7.03 -8.78 -9.34
N ASN A 141 -6.49 -7.58 -9.40
CA ASN A 141 -6.66 -6.69 -10.53
C ASN A 141 -5.50 -6.88 -11.50
N PRO A 142 -5.71 -7.50 -12.68
CA PRO A 142 -4.74 -7.48 -13.75
C PRO A 142 -4.58 -6.04 -14.26
N VAL A 143 -3.40 -5.73 -14.77
CA VAL A 143 -3.05 -4.40 -15.25
C VAL A 143 -2.62 -4.41 -16.71
N ASP A 144 -2.70 -3.26 -17.37
CA ASP A 144 -2.06 -3.03 -18.65
C ASP A 144 -0.55 -2.68 -18.47
N GLU A 145 0.14 -2.42 -19.57
CA GLU A 145 1.57 -2.08 -19.58
C GLU A 145 1.91 -0.77 -18.83
N THR A 146 0.90 0.05 -18.53
CA THR A 146 1.02 1.31 -17.77
C THR A 146 0.61 1.18 -16.31
N LEU A 147 0.28 -0.06 -15.89
CA LEU A 147 -0.14 -0.44 -14.55
C LEU A 147 -1.53 0.09 -14.15
N ILE A 148 -2.41 0.31 -15.13
CA ILE A 148 -3.83 0.60 -14.88
C ILE A 148 -4.62 -0.70 -14.85
N PRO A 149 -5.50 -0.92 -13.84
CA PRO A 149 -6.35 -2.11 -13.78
C PRO A 149 -7.24 -2.29 -15.00
N THR A 150 -7.31 -3.51 -15.50
CA THR A 150 -8.15 -3.87 -16.64
C THR A 150 -9.38 -4.70 -16.25
N GLY A 151 -9.49 -5.08 -14.98
CA GLY A 151 -10.62 -5.86 -14.49
C GLY A 151 -10.32 -6.61 -13.20
N ILE A 152 -10.96 -7.77 -13.07
CA ILE A 152 -10.81 -8.70 -11.96
C ILE A 152 -10.60 -10.09 -12.55
N GLU A 153 -9.52 -10.77 -12.16
CA GLU A 153 -9.20 -12.13 -12.62
C GLU A 153 -8.86 -13.06 -11.45
N PRO A 154 -9.08 -14.37 -11.59
CA PRO A 154 -8.68 -15.34 -10.59
C PRO A 154 -7.15 -15.46 -10.52
N VAL A 155 -6.63 -15.71 -9.31
CA VAL A 155 -5.20 -15.99 -9.11
C VAL A 155 -4.85 -17.44 -9.46
N GLU A 156 -5.84 -18.34 -9.41
CA GLU A 156 -5.66 -19.79 -9.57
C GLU A 156 -4.95 -20.16 -10.88
N GLY A 157 -3.93 -21.02 -10.77
CA GLY A 157 -3.14 -21.47 -11.92
C GLY A 157 -2.18 -20.45 -12.50
N THR A 158 -1.96 -19.32 -11.82
CA THR A 158 -1.04 -18.26 -12.23
C THR A 158 0.04 -18.03 -11.17
N PRO A 159 1.15 -17.34 -11.50
CA PRO A 159 2.14 -16.91 -10.50
C PRO A 159 1.59 -15.90 -9.48
N MET A 160 0.37 -15.37 -9.70
CA MET A 160 -0.32 -14.47 -8.77
C MET A 160 -1.03 -15.23 -7.64
N ASP A 161 -1.03 -16.57 -7.64
CA ASP A 161 -1.65 -17.38 -6.59
C ASP A 161 -0.80 -17.43 -5.32
N LEU A 162 -1.03 -16.47 -4.45
CA LEU A 162 -0.37 -16.32 -3.15
C LEU A 162 -1.26 -16.80 -1.98
N ARG A 163 -2.30 -17.58 -2.24
CA ARG A 163 -3.20 -18.13 -1.19
C ARG A 163 -2.50 -19.09 -0.23
N LYS A 164 -1.37 -19.64 -0.64
CA LYS A 164 -0.45 -20.44 0.20
C LYS A 164 0.90 -19.74 0.28
N PRO A 165 1.70 -19.99 1.30
CA PRO A 165 3.04 -19.41 1.40
C PRO A 165 3.89 -19.72 0.17
N VAL A 166 4.37 -18.69 -0.51
CA VAL A 166 5.25 -18.76 -1.69
C VAL A 166 6.52 -17.98 -1.40
N VAL A 167 7.68 -18.50 -1.80
CA VAL A 167 8.93 -17.75 -1.73
C VAL A 167 8.90 -16.65 -2.80
N VAL A 168 9.09 -15.38 -2.38
CA VAL A 168 8.98 -14.22 -3.27
C VAL A 168 9.86 -14.39 -4.53
N GLY A 169 11.09 -14.86 -4.35
CA GLY A 169 12.03 -15.06 -5.43
C GLY A 169 11.72 -16.22 -6.39
N ALA A 170 10.75 -17.08 -6.07
CA ALA A 170 10.46 -18.26 -6.88
C ALA A 170 9.87 -17.91 -8.25
N ASP A 171 8.92 -17.00 -8.27
CA ASP A 171 8.15 -16.66 -9.48
C ASP A 171 8.23 -15.18 -9.89
N ILE A 172 8.91 -14.33 -9.13
CA ILE A 172 8.91 -12.88 -9.37
C ILE A 172 9.44 -12.48 -10.77
N ASP A 173 10.32 -13.28 -11.35
CA ASP A 173 10.89 -13.10 -12.70
C ASP A 173 10.24 -14.02 -13.74
N ASN A 174 9.10 -14.65 -13.42
CA ASN A 174 8.34 -15.48 -14.36
C ASN A 174 7.90 -14.63 -15.57
N PRO A 175 7.98 -15.14 -16.81
CA PRO A 175 7.57 -14.42 -18.03
C PRO A 175 6.04 -14.22 -18.15
N PHE A 176 5.28 -14.45 -17.09
CA PHE A 176 3.87 -14.14 -17.03
C PHE A 176 3.65 -12.63 -17.24
N THR A 177 2.76 -12.28 -18.17
CA THR A 177 2.57 -10.90 -18.65
C THR A 177 2.43 -9.88 -17.53
N GLN A 178 1.71 -10.21 -16.47
CA GLN A 178 1.50 -9.30 -15.34
C GLN A 178 2.80 -9.00 -14.59
N LEU A 179 3.63 -10.02 -14.35
CA LEU A 179 4.93 -9.82 -13.70
C LEU A 179 5.91 -9.06 -14.61
N VAL A 180 5.80 -9.23 -15.93
CA VAL A 180 6.57 -8.44 -16.90
C VAL A 180 6.17 -6.97 -16.83
N TYR A 181 4.87 -6.66 -16.80
CA TYR A 181 4.37 -5.28 -16.68
C TYR A 181 4.79 -4.61 -15.37
N GLY A 182 4.68 -5.32 -14.24
CA GLY A 182 5.10 -4.82 -12.92
C GLY A 182 6.60 -4.76 -12.70
N GLY A 183 7.41 -5.40 -13.57
CA GLY A 183 8.83 -5.65 -13.31
C GLY A 183 9.04 -6.58 -12.11
N GLY A 184 8.04 -7.40 -11.79
CA GLY A 184 7.84 -8.23 -10.62
C GLY A 184 6.44 -8.02 -10.03
N TYR A 185 6.25 -8.35 -8.77
CA TYR A 185 4.98 -8.09 -8.09
C TYR A 185 4.80 -6.59 -7.86
N ASP A 186 3.72 -6.03 -8.41
CA ASP A 186 3.23 -4.65 -8.20
C ASP A 186 1.74 -4.59 -8.58
N HIS A 187 0.91 -5.33 -7.84
CA HIS A 187 -0.51 -5.52 -8.16
C HIS A 187 -1.38 -5.42 -6.91
N ASN A 188 -2.68 -5.20 -7.11
CA ASN A 188 -3.69 -5.22 -6.06
C ASN A 188 -4.38 -6.59 -6.00
N TRP A 189 -4.32 -7.25 -4.84
CA TRP A 189 -5.09 -8.44 -4.52
C TRP A 189 -6.42 -8.05 -3.88
N ILE A 190 -7.51 -8.71 -4.29
CA ILE A 190 -8.85 -8.52 -3.76
C ILE A 190 -9.04 -9.46 -2.59
N LEU A 191 -9.09 -8.91 -1.38
CA LEU A 191 -9.05 -9.67 -0.15
C LEU A 191 -10.33 -10.45 0.12
N ASN A 192 -10.21 -11.74 0.45
CA ASN A 192 -11.32 -12.60 0.86
C ASN A 192 -11.91 -12.17 2.21
N ALA A 193 -11.13 -11.50 3.05
CA ALA A 193 -11.58 -10.97 4.33
C ALA A 193 -12.71 -9.94 4.21
N ALA A 194 -12.86 -9.30 3.03
CA ALA A 194 -13.94 -8.38 2.69
C ALA A 194 -14.22 -7.32 3.79
N GLY A 195 -13.16 -6.74 4.35
CA GLY A 195 -13.24 -5.71 5.38
C GLY A 195 -13.31 -6.22 6.82
N ASP A 196 -13.21 -7.53 7.07
CA ASP A 196 -13.13 -8.08 8.43
C ASP A 196 -11.72 -7.93 9.00
N ILE A 197 -11.52 -6.93 9.84
CA ILE A 197 -10.24 -6.59 10.49
C ILE A 197 -9.70 -7.73 11.39
N ASN A 198 -10.49 -8.72 11.72
CA ASN A 198 -10.06 -9.83 12.58
C ASN A 198 -9.45 -11.00 11.79
N LYS A 199 -9.46 -10.92 10.46
CA LYS A 199 -8.88 -11.94 9.59
C LYS A 199 -7.53 -11.50 9.05
N VAL A 200 -6.57 -12.44 9.00
CA VAL A 200 -5.27 -12.20 8.38
C VAL A 200 -5.46 -11.99 6.89
N ALA A 201 -5.12 -10.79 6.40
CA ALA A 201 -5.16 -10.46 4.98
C ALA A 201 -3.90 -10.93 4.25
N ALA A 202 -2.75 -10.78 4.88
CA ALA A 202 -1.46 -11.22 4.34
C ALA A 202 -0.51 -11.62 5.46
N LYS A 203 0.47 -12.48 5.10
CA LYS A 203 1.50 -12.95 6.02
C LYS A 203 2.84 -13.02 5.29
N VAL A 204 3.88 -12.46 5.91
CA VAL A 204 5.25 -12.52 5.42
C VAL A 204 6.13 -13.14 6.48
N VAL A 205 7.05 -14.01 6.05
CA VAL A 205 8.02 -14.66 6.95
C VAL A 205 9.42 -14.51 6.36
N SER A 206 10.38 -14.10 7.18
CA SER A 206 11.79 -14.18 6.83
C SER A 206 12.40 -15.45 7.42
N PRO A 207 12.97 -16.34 6.60
CA PRO A 207 13.66 -17.53 7.10
C PRO A 207 14.97 -17.18 7.83
N THR A 208 15.57 -16.03 7.51
CA THR A 208 16.84 -15.57 8.10
C THR A 208 16.68 -15.16 9.55
N SER A 209 15.63 -14.41 9.89
CA SER A 209 15.41 -13.90 11.26
C SER A 209 14.39 -14.70 12.05
N GLY A 210 13.50 -15.43 11.37
CA GLY A 210 12.32 -16.03 11.98
C GLY A 210 11.19 -15.03 12.28
N ILE A 211 11.33 -13.76 11.89
CA ILE A 211 10.28 -12.77 12.07
C ILE A 211 9.13 -13.05 11.11
N VAL A 212 7.93 -12.97 11.65
CA VAL A 212 6.66 -13.09 10.93
C VAL A 212 5.95 -11.75 11.03
N MET A 213 5.42 -11.26 9.91
CA MET A 213 4.52 -10.11 9.88
C MET A 213 3.16 -10.56 9.36
N GLU A 214 2.12 -10.29 10.13
CA GLU A 214 0.74 -10.45 9.71
C GLU A 214 0.10 -9.08 9.49
N VAL A 215 -0.69 -8.97 8.42
CA VAL A 215 -1.40 -7.75 8.05
C VAL A 215 -2.89 -7.98 8.21
N TYR A 216 -3.54 -7.04 8.88
CA TYR A 216 -4.99 -7.01 9.07
C TYR A 216 -5.52 -5.67 8.56
N THR A 217 -6.71 -5.67 7.96
CA THR A 217 -7.30 -4.45 7.42
C THR A 217 -8.81 -4.59 7.24
N ASN A 218 -9.51 -3.47 7.27
CA ASN A 218 -10.89 -3.36 6.82
C ASN A 218 -11.01 -2.88 5.36
N GLU A 219 -9.89 -2.70 4.67
CA GLU A 219 -9.87 -2.38 3.25
C GLU A 219 -10.17 -3.61 2.38
N PRO A 220 -10.79 -3.41 1.18
CA PRO A 220 -11.14 -4.52 0.29
C PRO A 220 -9.97 -5.06 -0.52
N GLY A 221 -8.86 -4.35 -0.59
CA GLY A 221 -7.70 -4.68 -1.39
C GLY A 221 -6.37 -4.46 -0.69
N LEU A 222 -5.35 -5.07 -1.25
CA LEU A 222 -3.97 -4.96 -0.79
C LEU A 222 -3.03 -4.96 -1.98
N GLN A 223 -2.28 -3.86 -2.15
CA GLN A 223 -1.17 -3.79 -3.09
C GLN A 223 0.04 -4.48 -2.49
N PHE A 224 0.58 -5.47 -3.20
CA PHE A 224 1.89 -6.03 -2.93
C PHE A 224 2.89 -5.50 -3.97
N TYR A 225 3.86 -4.72 -3.50
CA TYR A 225 4.96 -4.18 -4.28
C TYR A 225 6.28 -4.73 -3.75
N ALA A 226 7.05 -5.36 -4.62
CA ALA A 226 8.27 -6.09 -4.25
C ALA A 226 9.55 -5.24 -4.35
N GLY A 227 9.46 -3.91 -4.32
CA GLY A 227 10.63 -3.04 -4.36
C GLY A 227 11.38 -3.02 -5.69
N ASN A 228 10.66 -3.23 -6.79
CA ASN A 228 11.21 -3.40 -8.13
C ASN A 228 12.01 -2.17 -8.65
N SER A 229 11.78 -0.99 -8.09
CA SER A 229 12.44 0.27 -8.50
C SER A 229 13.50 0.77 -7.52
N MET A 230 13.78 0.04 -6.43
CA MET A 230 14.60 0.56 -5.32
C MET A 230 16.03 0.95 -5.70
N THR A 231 16.69 0.27 -6.62
CA THR A 231 18.10 0.58 -6.98
C THR A 231 18.29 1.80 -7.85
N LYS A 232 17.23 2.26 -8.51
CA LYS A 232 17.36 3.39 -9.46
C LYS A 232 17.83 4.69 -8.80
N ALA A 233 17.61 4.84 -7.51
CA ALA A 233 17.92 6.04 -6.76
C ALA A 233 19.27 6.02 -6.04
N GLY A 234 19.91 4.86 -5.86
CA GLY A 234 21.16 4.74 -5.09
C GLY A 234 21.00 5.18 -3.63
N ASP A 235 19.81 5.01 -3.06
CA ASP A 235 19.44 5.56 -1.77
C ASP A 235 20.25 4.95 -0.64
N LYS A 236 20.90 5.82 0.13
CA LYS A 236 21.53 5.46 1.38
C LYS A 236 20.52 5.51 2.52
N GLY A 237 20.21 4.35 3.06
CA GLY A 237 19.33 4.21 4.19
C GLY A 237 20.05 4.32 5.53
N LYS A 238 19.43 3.79 6.56
CA LYS A 238 20.02 3.65 7.90
C LYS A 238 21.36 2.94 7.81
N LEU A 239 22.28 3.28 8.69
CA LEU A 239 23.63 2.74 8.74
C LEU A 239 24.48 3.00 7.49
N GLY A 240 24.07 3.91 6.61
CA GLY A 240 24.80 4.23 5.37
C GLY A 240 24.72 3.14 4.28
N VAL A 241 23.87 2.15 4.46
CA VAL A 241 23.68 1.05 3.50
C VAL A 241 22.86 1.52 2.33
N VAL A 242 23.29 1.19 1.10
CA VAL A 242 22.50 1.39 -0.10
C VAL A 242 21.42 0.32 -0.18
N TYR A 243 20.17 0.74 -0.37
CA TYR A 243 19.07 -0.20 -0.56
C TYR A 243 19.16 -0.88 -1.94
N PRO A 244 19.25 -2.21 -1.98
CA PRO A 244 19.36 -2.92 -3.25
C PRO A 244 18.01 -3.02 -3.97
N HIS A 245 18.06 -3.35 -5.24
CA HIS A 245 16.89 -3.83 -5.98
C HIS A 245 16.18 -4.93 -5.18
N ARG A 246 14.86 -4.81 -5.00
CA ARG A 246 14.08 -5.74 -4.19
C ARG A 246 14.60 -5.89 -2.76
N GLY A 247 15.08 -4.79 -2.19
CA GLY A 247 15.61 -4.73 -0.83
C GLY A 247 14.53 -4.69 0.25
N ALA A 248 13.29 -4.44 -0.13
CA ALA A 248 12.14 -4.43 0.76
C ALA A 248 10.84 -4.64 -0.03
N LEU A 249 9.76 -4.93 0.67
CA LEU A 249 8.41 -5.06 0.12
C LEU A 249 7.45 -4.08 0.79
N CYS A 250 6.40 -3.70 0.06
CA CYS A 250 5.29 -2.91 0.59
C CYS A 250 3.99 -3.72 0.51
N LEU A 251 3.16 -3.59 1.55
CA LEU A 251 1.81 -4.15 1.64
C LEU A 251 0.87 -3.00 1.97
N GLU A 252 0.26 -2.43 0.92
CA GLU A 252 -0.53 -1.21 1.00
C GLU A 252 -2.00 -1.57 0.98
N THR A 253 -2.65 -1.53 2.14
CA THR A 253 -4.09 -1.79 2.25
C THR A 253 -4.87 -0.62 1.68
N GLN A 254 -5.84 -0.88 0.81
CA GLN A 254 -6.47 0.16 0.00
C GLN A 254 -7.77 -0.30 -0.66
N HIS A 255 -8.56 0.66 -1.18
CA HIS A 255 -9.47 0.42 -2.27
C HIS A 255 -8.69 0.18 -3.57
N TYR A 256 -9.34 -0.39 -4.59
CA TYR A 256 -8.63 -0.78 -5.81
C TYR A 256 -8.13 0.45 -6.58
N PRO A 257 -6.98 0.34 -7.27
CA PRO A 257 -6.51 1.40 -8.17
C PRO A 257 -7.57 1.73 -9.21
N ASP A 258 -7.61 2.99 -9.63
CA ASP A 258 -8.52 3.52 -10.66
C ASP A 258 -10.02 3.34 -10.38
N SER A 259 -10.43 3.06 -9.13
CA SER A 259 -11.85 2.87 -8.79
C SER A 259 -12.77 4.01 -9.24
N PRO A 260 -12.37 5.29 -9.26
CA PRO A 260 -13.23 6.36 -9.78
C PRO A 260 -13.67 6.16 -11.23
N ASN A 261 -12.90 5.43 -12.04
CA ASN A 261 -13.16 5.16 -13.46
C ASN A 261 -13.68 3.74 -13.71
N GLN A 262 -13.79 2.90 -12.67
CA GLN A 262 -14.15 1.49 -12.76
C GLN A 262 -15.49 1.23 -12.05
N PRO A 263 -16.63 1.29 -12.74
CA PRO A 263 -17.95 1.16 -12.09
C PRO A 263 -18.19 -0.17 -11.37
N ALA A 264 -17.43 -1.22 -11.75
CA ALA A 264 -17.52 -2.54 -11.12
C ALA A 264 -16.72 -2.64 -9.80
N PHE A 265 -15.87 -1.65 -9.50
CA PHE A 265 -15.05 -1.63 -8.29
C PHE A 265 -15.80 -0.97 -7.12
N PRO A 266 -15.43 -1.27 -5.87
CA PRO A 266 -15.99 -0.60 -4.71
C PRO A 266 -15.86 0.92 -4.81
N SER A 267 -16.92 1.65 -4.42
CA SER A 267 -16.93 3.11 -4.48
C SER A 267 -15.91 3.71 -3.52
N VAL A 268 -15.22 4.73 -4.00
CA VAL A 268 -14.28 5.56 -3.24
C VAL A 268 -14.79 6.98 -3.01
N VAL A 269 -16.05 7.22 -3.34
CA VAL A 269 -16.70 8.53 -3.18
C VAL A 269 -17.04 8.76 -1.72
N LEU A 270 -16.62 9.91 -1.22
CA LEU A 270 -16.99 10.43 0.11
C LEU A 270 -17.86 11.66 -0.08
N ARG A 271 -19.01 11.72 0.61
CA ARG A 271 -19.97 12.82 0.53
C ARG A 271 -20.03 13.61 1.84
N PRO A 272 -20.45 14.89 1.80
CA PRO A 272 -20.73 15.65 3.02
C PRO A 272 -21.69 14.90 3.95
N GLY A 273 -21.31 14.84 5.24
CA GLY A 273 -22.05 14.10 6.25
C GLY A 273 -21.66 12.64 6.41
N GLU A 274 -20.86 12.09 5.48
CA GLU A 274 -20.27 10.76 5.61
C GLU A 274 -18.88 10.86 6.28
N LYS A 275 -18.42 9.74 6.84
CA LYS A 275 -17.07 9.59 7.41
C LYS A 275 -16.34 8.49 6.67
N TYR A 276 -15.18 8.84 6.11
CA TYR A 276 -14.19 7.84 5.67
C TYR A 276 -13.51 7.24 6.91
N ALA A 277 -13.40 5.93 6.96
CA ALA A 277 -12.70 5.21 8.02
C ALA A 277 -11.99 3.99 7.43
N SER A 278 -10.70 3.90 7.65
CA SER A 278 -9.85 2.79 7.22
C SER A 278 -8.88 2.42 8.33
N GLU A 279 -8.48 1.16 8.38
CA GLU A 279 -7.57 0.64 9.39
C GLU A 279 -6.65 -0.42 8.78
N CYS A 280 -5.36 -0.31 9.12
CA CYS A 280 -4.34 -1.27 8.75
C CYS A 280 -3.47 -1.59 9.97
N ILE A 281 -3.27 -2.89 10.25
CA ILE A 281 -2.44 -3.34 11.35
C ILE A 281 -1.31 -4.21 10.79
N TYR A 282 -0.07 -3.83 11.08
CA TYR A 282 1.12 -4.64 10.84
C TYR A 282 1.56 -5.24 12.18
N CYS A 283 1.32 -6.54 12.37
CA CYS A 283 1.64 -7.26 13.60
C CYS A 283 2.90 -8.10 13.41
N LEU A 284 3.92 -7.87 14.26
CA LEU A 284 5.16 -8.63 14.23
C LEU A 284 5.11 -9.74 15.29
N LEU A 285 5.36 -10.96 14.83
CA LEU A 285 5.44 -12.16 15.64
C LEU A 285 6.82 -12.80 15.46
N TYR A 286 7.26 -13.54 16.45
CA TYR A 286 8.44 -14.36 16.32
C TYR A 286 7.99 -15.81 16.07
N ALA A 287 8.42 -16.43 14.98
CA ALA A 287 8.20 -17.85 14.78
C ALA A 287 8.95 -18.59 15.91
N SER A 288 8.20 -19.26 16.78
CA SER A 288 8.84 -20.11 17.82
C SER A 288 9.75 -21.12 17.11
N PRO A 289 11.04 -21.21 17.49
CA PRO A 289 11.92 -22.19 16.86
C PRO A 289 11.31 -23.58 17.03
N SER A 290 11.24 -24.31 15.92
CA SER A 290 10.78 -25.72 15.97
C SER A 290 11.69 -26.48 16.93
N PRO A 291 11.20 -27.46 17.71
CA PRO A 291 12.04 -28.31 18.53
C PRO A 291 13.19 -29.00 17.77
N ARG A 292 13.17 -29.00 16.43
CA ARG A 292 14.25 -29.49 15.57
C ARG A 292 15.38 -28.50 15.39
N ASP A 293 15.17 -27.22 15.65
CA ASP A 293 16.18 -26.15 15.45
C ASP A 293 16.98 -25.89 16.74
N MET A 294 16.67 -26.59 17.81
CA MET A 294 17.34 -26.52 19.12
C MET A 294 18.36 -27.65 19.37
N ARG A 295 18.85 -28.31 18.31
CA ARG A 295 19.88 -29.34 18.43
C ARG A 295 21.19 -28.97 17.78
#